data_4d3d8bdafa76ec9a9393fc730d4a7fa7
#
_entry.id   4d3d8bdafa76ec9a9393fc730d4a7fa7
#
_cell.length_a   1.000
_cell.length_b   1.000
_cell.length_c   1.000
_cell.angle_alpha   90.00
_cell.angle_beta   90.00
_cell.angle_gamma   90.00
#
_symmetry.space_group_name_H-M   'P 1'
#
loop_
_entity.id
_entity.type
_entity.pdbx_description
1 polymer ?
#
loop_
_entity_poly.entity_id
_entity_poly.type
_entity_poly.pdbx_seq_one_letter_code
_entity_poly.pdbx_strand_id
1 'polypeptide(L)'
;MRKSIKREKVWKVLLANPNMPTAFVAKRAGCSTNYVNVLRQSVGTPKEVFIKEAKPPLRCQLLNEAVSLTATDRNKDYGDAVENHEHIARIYNAITGQRLTARDITLVHQATKLARRQTSPLKKDHYVDNMAYVGIEYECAVKEKNSG
;
A
#
# COMPACT_ATOMS: atom_id res chain seq x y z
N MET A 1 -22.87 -16.36 22.25
CA MET A 1 -22.57 -14.93 22.39
C MET A 1 -21.64 -14.58 23.59
N ARG A 2 -21.90 -15.01 24.83
CA ARG A 2 -21.08 -14.66 26.03
C ARG A 2 -19.60 -15.14 25.98
N LYS A 3 -19.28 -16.29 25.35
CA LYS A 3 -17.90 -16.81 25.22
C LYS A 3 -17.00 -15.97 24.32
N SER A 4 -17.55 -15.37 23.27
CA SER A 4 -16.82 -14.51 22.33
C SER A 4 -16.31 -13.22 22.98
N ILE A 5 -17.17 -12.56 23.77
CA ILE A 5 -16.84 -11.30 24.46
C ILE A 5 -15.73 -11.48 25.52
N LYS A 6 -15.74 -12.60 26.25
CA LYS A 6 -14.69 -12.89 27.23
C LYS A 6 -13.34 -13.15 26.58
N ARG A 7 -13.33 -13.84 25.45
CA ARG A 7 -12.12 -14.13 24.67
C ARG A 7 -11.48 -12.82 24.17
N GLU A 8 -12.28 -11.93 23.62
CA GLU A 8 -11.85 -10.62 23.14
C GLU A 8 -11.24 -9.75 24.26
N LYS A 9 -11.86 -9.72 25.45
CA LYS A 9 -11.32 -8.98 26.60
C LYS A 9 -9.97 -9.52 27.07
N VAL A 10 -9.79 -10.84 27.11
CA VAL A 10 -8.50 -11.46 27.47
C VAL A 10 -7.42 -11.05 26.48
N TRP A 11 -7.71 -11.15 25.19
CA TRP A 11 -6.76 -10.79 24.16
C TRP A 11 -6.40 -9.30 24.16
N LYS A 12 -7.36 -8.42 24.36
CA LYS A 12 -7.10 -6.98 24.48
C LYS A 12 -6.09 -6.65 25.58
N VAL A 13 -6.15 -7.36 26.70
CA VAL A 13 -5.18 -7.20 27.81
C VAL A 13 -3.81 -7.79 27.44
N LEU A 14 -3.77 -8.96 26.82
CA LEU A 14 -2.52 -9.64 26.44
C LEU A 14 -1.80 -8.92 25.28
N LEU A 15 -2.53 -8.31 24.35
CA LEU A 15 -1.93 -7.49 23.28
C LEU A 15 -1.24 -6.25 23.82
N ALA A 16 -1.81 -5.63 24.86
CA ALA A 16 -1.20 -4.47 25.50
C ALA A 16 0.07 -4.85 26.29
N ASN A 17 0.11 -6.05 26.89
CA ASN A 17 1.28 -6.57 27.60
C ASN A 17 1.28 -8.12 27.58
N PRO A 18 2.02 -8.77 26.66
CA PRO A 18 2.05 -10.23 26.49
C PRO A 18 2.55 -10.99 27.72
N ASN A 19 3.42 -10.38 28.52
CA ASN A 19 4.06 -10.99 29.69
C ASN A 19 3.28 -10.76 30.99
N MET A 20 2.08 -10.16 30.91
CA MET A 20 1.27 -9.90 32.12
C MET A 20 0.89 -11.18 32.83
N PRO A 21 1.00 -11.23 34.19
CA PRO A 21 0.65 -12.43 34.96
C PRO A 21 -0.79 -12.89 34.70
N THR A 22 -0.99 -14.21 34.59
CA THR A 22 -2.28 -14.80 34.22
C THR A 22 -3.40 -14.38 35.21
N ALA A 23 -3.11 -14.29 36.50
CA ALA A 23 -4.07 -13.85 37.51
C ALA A 23 -4.56 -12.41 37.26
N PHE A 24 -3.68 -11.53 36.86
CA PHE A 24 -4.03 -10.13 36.55
C PHE A 24 -4.89 -10.02 35.29
N VAL A 25 -4.53 -10.77 34.25
CA VAL A 25 -5.32 -10.85 33.01
C VAL A 25 -6.72 -11.38 33.28
N ALA A 26 -6.82 -12.46 34.06
CA ALA A 26 -8.08 -13.08 34.46
C ALA A 26 -9.00 -12.10 35.22
N LYS A 27 -8.44 -11.39 36.21
CA LYS A 27 -9.16 -10.35 36.96
C LYS A 27 -9.68 -9.24 36.07
N ARG A 28 -8.83 -8.72 35.19
CA ARG A 28 -9.18 -7.60 34.29
C ARG A 28 -10.17 -7.98 33.19
N ALA A 29 -10.14 -9.22 32.72
CA ALA A 29 -11.06 -9.74 31.71
C ALA A 29 -12.35 -10.33 32.27
N GLY A 30 -12.48 -10.46 33.62
CA GLY A 30 -13.63 -11.06 34.31
C GLY A 30 -13.79 -12.55 33.98
N CYS A 31 -12.69 -13.33 34.02
CA CYS A 31 -12.68 -14.77 33.71
C CYS A 31 -11.77 -15.52 34.68
N SER A 32 -11.73 -16.87 34.59
CA SER A 32 -10.84 -17.70 35.42
C SER A 32 -9.41 -17.68 34.86
N THR A 33 -8.42 -17.93 35.72
CA THR A 33 -7.01 -18.10 35.36
C THR A 33 -6.82 -19.29 34.39
N ASN A 34 -7.57 -20.38 34.61
CA ASN A 34 -7.55 -21.55 33.74
C ASN A 34 -7.99 -21.18 32.30
N TYR A 35 -9.01 -20.34 32.13
CA TYR A 35 -9.44 -19.88 30.83
C TYR A 35 -8.36 -19.07 30.12
N VAL A 36 -7.63 -18.22 30.84
CA VAL A 36 -6.50 -17.46 30.27
C VAL A 36 -5.36 -18.40 29.84
N ASN A 37 -5.05 -19.42 30.68
CA ASN A 37 -4.00 -20.41 30.35
C ASN A 37 -4.36 -21.24 29.11
N VAL A 38 -5.60 -21.72 29.00
CA VAL A 38 -6.11 -22.43 27.83
C VAL A 38 -6.01 -21.55 26.57
N LEU A 39 -6.35 -20.29 26.68
CA LEU A 39 -6.20 -19.37 25.54
C LEU A 39 -4.74 -19.14 25.13
N ARG A 40 -3.81 -19.05 26.11
CA ARG A 40 -2.37 -18.93 25.80
C ARG A 40 -1.80 -20.18 25.14
N GLN A 41 -2.28 -21.35 25.49
CA GLN A 41 -1.82 -22.63 24.94
C GLN A 41 -2.48 -23.00 23.61
N SER A 42 -3.75 -22.64 23.44
CA SER A 42 -4.54 -23.04 22.26
C SER A 42 -4.33 -22.18 21.03
N VAL A 43 -3.62 -21.07 21.18
CA VAL A 43 -3.47 -20.10 20.10
C VAL A 43 -2.05 -19.59 20.14
N GLY A 44 -1.33 -19.71 19.03
CA GLY A 44 -0.03 -19.08 18.84
C GLY A 44 -0.01 -17.61 19.29
N THR A 45 1.09 -16.94 19.21
CA THR A 45 1.25 -15.61 19.78
C THR A 45 0.07 -14.68 19.47
N PRO A 46 -0.31 -13.73 20.36
CA PRO A 46 -1.44 -12.82 20.15
C PRO A 46 -1.46 -12.12 18.78
N LYS A 47 -0.30 -11.99 18.14
CA LYS A 47 -0.19 -11.42 16.78
C LYS A 47 -0.87 -12.27 15.70
N GLU A 48 -0.92 -13.58 15.84
CA GLU A 48 -1.42 -14.48 14.78
C GLU A 48 -2.96 -14.63 14.77
N VAL A 49 -3.61 -14.32 15.90
CA VAL A 49 -5.06 -14.60 16.09
C VAL A 49 -5.96 -13.42 15.80
N PHE A 50 -5.45 -12.20 15.89
CA PHE A 50 -6.27 -10.99 15.77
C PHE A 50 -5.96 -10.11 14.58
N ILE A 51 -4.94 -10.43 13.83
CA ILE A 51 -4.79 -9.86 12.50
C ILE A 51 -5.51 -10.78 11.48
N LYS A 52 -6.80 -10.91 11.58
CA LYS A 52 -7.61 -10.71 10.37
C LYS A 52 -7.40 -9.23 10.08
N GLU A 53 -6.35 -8.96 9.34
CA GLU A 53 -6.04 -7.63 8.88
C GLU A 53 -7.33 -7.07 8.30
N ALA A 54 -7.88 -6.07 8.97
CA ALA A 54 -9.02 -5.36 8.42
C ALA A 54 -8.57 -4.97 7.03
N LYS A 55 -9.27 -5.47 6.00
CA LYS A 55 -8.91 -5.21 4.61
C LYS A 55 -8.58 -3.72 4.49
N PRO A 56 -7.38 -3.36 4.05
CA PRO A 56 -6.96 -1.96 4.06
C PRO A 56 -7.98 -1.12 3.28
N PRO A 57 -8.21 0.13 3.65
CA PRO A 57 -9.11 1.02 2.91
C PRO A 57 -8.80 1.00 1.41
N LEU A 58 -9.79 1.17 0.56
CA LEU A 58 -9.62 1.11 -0.92
C LEU A 58 -8.46 1.99 -1.41
N ARG A 59 -8.30 3.18 -0.83
CA ARG A 59 -7.18 4.08 -1.14
C ARG A 59 -5.80 3.42 -0.90
N CYS A 60 -5.64 2.69 0.21
CA CYS A 60 -4.40 2.00 0.52
C CYS A 60 -4.17 0.80 -0.40
N GLN A 61 -5.22 0.09 -0.81
CA GLN A 61 -5.13 -1.00 -1.77
C GLN A 61 -4.65 -0.49 -3.13
N LEU A 62 -5.16 0.65 -3.59
CA LEU A 62 -4.74 1.29 -4.85
C LEU A 62 -3.28 1.74 -4.79
N LEU A 63 -2.85 2.36 -3.69
CA LEU A 63 -1.47 2.79 -3.51
C LEU A 63 -0.51 1.60 -3.48
N ASN A 64 -0.84 0.53 -2.75
CA ASN A 64 0.00 -0.67 -2.69
C ASN A 64 0.11 -1.34 -4.07
N GLU A 65 -0.94 -1.35 -4.86
CA GLU A 65 -0.92 -1.87 -6.23
C GLU A 65 -0.06 -1.00 -7.16
N ALA A 66 -0.15 0.33 -7.05
CA ALA A 66 0.72 1.25 -7.78
C ALA A 66 2.20 1.03 -7.43
N VAL A 67 2.52 0.86 -6.13
CA VAL A 67 3.88 0.53 -5.67
C VAL A 67 4.35 -0.80 -6.27
N SER A 68 3.53 -1.86 -6.23
CA SER A 68 3.87 -3.17 -6.79
C SER A 68 4.19 -3.08 -8.28
N LEU A 69 3.37 -2.36 -9.04
CA LEU A 69 3.58 -2.21 -10.49
C LEU A 69 4.84 -1.43 -10.83
N THR A 70 5.19 -0.41 -10.05
CA THR A 70 6.38 0.43 -10.33
C THR A 70 7.68 -0.20 -9.81
N ALA A 71 7.63 -0.88 -8.65
CA ALA A 71 8.84 -1.36 -7.98
C ALA A 71 9.35 -2.71 -8.52
N THR A 72 8.51 -3.56 -9.15
CA THR A 72 8.89 -4.94 -9.46
C THR A 72 8.72 -5.34 -10.90
N ASP A 73 7.51 -5.29 -11.44
CA ASP A 73 7.22 -5.95 -12.70
C ASP A 73 7.62 -5.11 -13.92
N ARG A 74 7.35 -3.81 -13.89
CA ARG A 74 7.67 -2.92 -15.02
C ARG A 74 9.17 -2.66 -15.18
N ASN A 75 9.93 -2.62 -14.09
CA ASN A 75 11.38 -2.43 -14.16
C ASN A 75 12.11 -3.62 -14.80
N LYS A 76 11.55 -4.82 -14.72
CA LYS A 76 12.12 -6.00 -15.41
C LYS A 76 11.92 -5.93 -16.92
N ASP A 77 10.76 -5.44 -17.36
CA ASP A 77 10.38 -5.46 -18.79
C ASP A 77 10.83 -4.19 -19.52
N TYR A 78 10.84 -3.05 -18.84
CA TYR A 78 11.03 -1.73 -19.45
C TYR A 78 12.24 -0.95 -18.91
N GLY A 79 12.98 -1.49 -17.93
CA GLY A 79 14.09 -0.81 -17.26
C GLY A 79 13.65 0.26 -16.28
N ASP A 80 14.57 1.17 -15.94
CA ASP A 80 14.28 2.28 -15.04
C ASP A 80 13.19 3.20 -15.61
N ALA A 81 12.21 3.57 -14.75
CA ALA A 81 11.06 4.33 -15.20
C ALA A 81 11.42 5.72 -15.69
N VAL A 82 12.36 6.41 -15.04
CA VAL A 82 12.82 7.75 -15.45
C VAL A 82 13.55 7.68 -16.78
N GLU A 83 14.49 6.73 -16.92
CA GLU A 83 15.24 6.51 -18.17
C GLU A 83 14.31 6.19 -19.35
N ASN A 84 13.28 5.36 -19.11
CA ASN A 84 12.30 5.06 -20.14
C ASN A 84 11.53 6.31 -20.60
N HIS A 85 11.11 7.18 -19.65
CA HIS A 85 10.43 8.43 -20.01
C HIS A 85 11.37 9.43 -20.71
N GLU A 86 12.65 9.48 -20.36
CA GLU A 86 13.68 10.23 -21.11
C GLU A 86 13.81 9.72 -22.55
N HIS A 87 13.77 8.38 -22.71
CA HIS A 87 13.84 7.77 -24.05
C HIS A 87 12.60 8.13 -24.89
N ILE A 88 11.40 8.06 -24.30
CA ILE A 88 10.15 8.47 -24.96
C ILE A 88 10.22 9.94 -25.36
N ALA A 89 10.69 10.82 -24.47
CA ALA A 89 10.84 12.25 -24.77
C ALA A 89 11.78 12.48 -25.96
N ARG A 90 12.94 11.81 -26.00
CA ARG A 90 13.89 11.90 -27.12
C ARG A 90 13.25 11.48 -28.45
N ILE A 91 12.55 10.36 -28.48
CA ILE A 91 11.86 9.87 -29.67
C ILE A 91 10.79 10.86 -30.13
N TYR A 92 9.93 11.31 -29.20
CA TYR A 92 8.85 12.24 -29.49
C TYR A 92 9.39 13.56 -30.05
N ASN A 93 10.44 14.12 -29.43
CA ASN A 93 11.09 15.35 -29.88
C ASN A 93 11.70 15.22 -31.27
N ALA A 94 12.31 14.07 -31.57
CA ALA A 94 12.87 13.79 -32.92
C ALA A 94 11.78 13.75 -34.01
N ILE A 95 10.59 13.22 -33.68
CA ILE A 95 9.48 13.13 -34.64
C ILE A 95 8.77 14.47 -34.83
N THR A 96 8.59 15.23 -33.74
CA THR A 96 7.69 16.42 -33.74
C THR A 96 8.42 17.75 -33.76
N GLY A 97 9.74 17.76 -33.54
CA GLY A 97 10.52 18.99 -33.36
C GLY A 97 10.27 19.71 -32.04
N GLN A 98 9.55 19.10 -31.11
CA GLN A 98 9.27 19.65 -29.78
C GLN A 98 10.48 19.47 -28.84
N ARG A 99 10.36 20.01 -27.61
CA ARG A 99 11.39 19.92 -26.56
C ARG A 99 10.75 19.48 -25.23
N LEU A 100 10.07 18.35 -25.26
CA LEU A 100 9.49 17.76 -24.05
C LEU A 100 10.56 17.09 -23.20
N THR A 101 10.42 17.18 -21.89
CA THR A 101 11.23 16.46 -20.90
C THR A 101 10.58 15.14 -20.52
N ALA A 102 11.29 14.28 -19.79
CA ALA A 102 10.71 13.07 -19.23
C ALA A 102 9.50 13.39 -18.35
N ARG A 103 9.56 14.49 -17.59
CA ARG A 103 8.47 14.97 -16.76
C ARG A 103 7.23 15.33 -17.57
N ASP A 104 7.39 16.02 -18.72
CA ASP A 104 6.27 16.35 -19.60
C ASP A 104 5.59 15.09 -20.13
N ILE A 105 6.35 14.03 -20.44
CA ILE A 105 5.79 12.74 -20.86
C ILE A 105 4.96 12.11 -19.75
N THR A 106 5.41 12.15 -18.50
CA THR A 106 4.60 11.64 -17.36
C THR A 106 3.31 12.40 -17.20
N LEU A 107 3.30 13.74 -17.39
CA LEU A 107 2.10 14.56 -17.35
C LEU A 107 1.12 14.20 -18.48
N VAL A 108 1.59 13.91 -19.68
CA VAL A 108 0.74 13.41 -20.79
C VAL A 108 0.07 12.07 -20.41
N HIS A 109 0.82 11.16 -19.80
CA HIS A 109 0.26 9.89 -19.33
C HIS A 109 -0.80 10.09 -18.24
N GLN A 110 -0.54 10.96 -17.27
CA GLN A 110 -1.53 11.33 -16.24
C GLN A 110 -2.79 11.93 -16.86
N ALA A 111 -2.65 12.89 -17.78
CA ALA A 111 -3.77 13.50 -18.50
C ALA A 111 -4.60 12.44 -19.24
N THR A 112 -3.94 11.46 -19.87
CA THR A 112 -4.60 10.34 -20.54
C THR A 112 -5.45 9.51 -19.57
N LYS A 113 -4.92 9.19 -18.37
CA LYS A 113 -5.67 8.46 -17.36
C LYS A 113 -6.83 9.28 -16.78
N LEU A 114 -6.63 10.58 -16.59
CA LEU A 114 -7.70 11.49 -16.17
C LEU A 114 -8.83 11.57 -17.19
N ALA A 115 -8.51 11.72 -18.48
CA ALA A 115 -9.50 11.75 -19.56
C ALA A 115 -10.33 10.44 -19.60
N ARG A 116 -9.67 9.28 -19.47
CA ARG A 116 -10.36 7.97 -19.48
C ARG A 116 -11.30 7.79 -18.30
N ARG A 117 -11.09 8.46 -17.16
CA ARG A 117 -12.04 8.43 -16.03
C ARG A 117 -13.37 9.07 -16.35
N GLN A 118 -13.46 9.98 -17.31
CA GLN A 118 -14.73 10.60 -17.72
C GLN A 118 -15.67 9.57 -18.33
N THR A 119 -15.14 8.63 -19.10
CA THR A 119 -15.93 7.56 -19.75
C THR A 119 -16.03 6.29 -18.90
N SER A 120 -15.06 6.02 -18.04
CA SER A 120 -14.97 4.82 -17.21
C SER A 120 -14.58 5.17 -15.78
N PRO A 121 -15.46 5.88 -15.01
CA PRO A 121 -15.10 6.51 -13.74
C PRO A 121 -14.75 5.50 -12.62
N LEU A 122 -15.20 4.26 -12.71
CA LEU A 122 -14.91 3.22 -11.71
C LEU A 122 -13.85 2.22 -12.15
N LYS A 123 -13.21 2.42 -13.30
CA LYS A 123 -12.14 1.52 -13.74
C LYS A 123 -10.88 1.75 -12.92
N LYS A 124 -10.58 0.80 -12.05
CA LYS A 124 -9.49 0.82 -11.06
C LYS A 124 -8.11 1.12 -11.69
N ASP A 125 -7.82 0.52 -12.83
CA ASP A 125 -6.60 0.68 -13.61
C ASP A 125 -6.23 2.17 -13.85
N HIS A 126 -7.23 3.00 -14.17
CA HIS A 126 -6.97 4.43 -14.40
C HIS A 126 -6.50 5.18 -13.15
N TYR A 127 -6.85 4.71 -11.96
CA TYR A 127 -6.41 5.29 -10.70
C TYR A 127 -5.01 4.78 -10.32
N VAL A 128 -4.80 3.48 -10.42
CA VAL A 128 -3.52 2.83 -10.10
C VAL A 128 -2.40 3.39 -10.98
N ASP A 129 -2.59 3.37 -12.30
CA ASP A 129 -1.59 3.89 -13.24
C ASP A 129 -1.34 5.40 -13.04
N ASN A 130 -2.38 6.19 -12.76
CA ASN A 130 -2.19 7.62 -12.52
C ASN A 130 -1.33 7.87 -11.27
N MET A 131 -1.53 7.11 -10.19
CA MET A 131 -0.69 7.21 -8.99
C MET A 131 0.76 6.81 -9.28
N ALA A 132 0.98 5.78 -10.11
CA ALA A 132 2.31 5.38 -10.56
C ALA A 132 2.99 6.52 -11.34
N TYR A 133 2.30 7.15 -12.29
CA TYR A 133 2.85 8.28 -13.06
C TYR A 133 3.14 9.50 -12.21
N VAL A 134 2.35 9.79 -11.16
CA VAL A 134 2.64 10.87 -10.20
C VAL A 134 3.97 10.60 -9.46
N GLY A 135 4.22 9.36 -9.06
CA GLY A 135 5.49 8.97 -8.43
C GLY A 135 6.67 9.17 -9.37
N ILE A 136 6.56 8.69 -10.61
CA ILE A 136 7.62 8.83 -11.63
C ILE A 136 7.84 10.31 -11.98
N GLU A 137 6.78 11.13 -12.07
CA GLU A 137 6.91 12.57 -12.29
C GLU A 137 7.76 13.25 -11.21
N TYR A 138 7.53 12.88 -9.95
CA TYR A 138 8.32 13.42 -8.85
C TYR A 138 9.81 13.03 -8.97
N GLU A 139 10.12 11.79 -9.32
CA GLU A 139 11.50 11.35 -9.56
C GLU A 139 12.15 12.11 -10.72
N CYS A 140 11.43 12.33 -11.84
CA CYS A 140 11.88 13.15 -12.95
C CYS A 140 12.20 14.59 -12.50
N ALA A 141 11.30 15.21 -11.72
CA ALA A 141 11.50 16.57 -11.22
C ALA A 141 12.71 16.70 -10.29
N VAL A 142 12.95 15.70 -9.44
CA VAL A 142 14.14 15.64 -8.58
C VAL A 142 15.42 15.51 -9.41
N LYS A 143 15.40 14.66 -10.43
CA LYS A 143 16.56 14.47 -11.34
C LYS A 143 16.86 15.75 -12.14
N GLU A 144 15.85 16.40 -12.68
CA GLU A 144 15.98 17.68 -13.40
C GLU A 144 16.63 18.75 -12.50
N LYS A 145 16.18 18.88 -11.24
CA LYS A 145 16.73 19.84 -10.28
C LYS A 145 18.21 19.58 -9.97
N ASN A 146 18.62 18.32 -9.91
CA ASN A 146 20.00 17.94 -9.56
C ASN A 146 20.96 18.00 -10.75
N SER A 147 20.46 18.14 -11.98
CA SER A 147 21.23 18.15 -13.21
C SER A 147 21.47 19.57 -13.76
N GLY A 148 20.84 20.58 -13.20
CA GLY A 148 20.96 22.00 -13.55
C GLY A 148 21.73 22.78 -12.50
#